data_dc8d6ed87cb61bf1c11399a53f797e9d
#
_entry.id   dc8d6ed87cb61bf1c11399a53f797e9d
#
_cell.length_a   1.000
_cell.length_b   1.000
_cell.length_c   1.000
_cell.angle_alpha   90.00
_cell.angle_beta   90.00
_cell.angle_gamma   90.00
#
_symmetry.space_group_name_H-M   'P 1'
#
loop_
_entity.id
_entity.type
_entity.pdbx_description
1 polymer ?
#
loop_
_entity_poly.entity_id
_entity_poly.type
_entity_poly.pdbx_seq_one_letter_code
_entity_poly.pdbx_strand_id
1 'polypeptide(L)'
;MTGLVFDVAPPGELLSVTSLMKPTRQQILQRKVDMTQETIDVSEMVSQRMGHSLHDSIERAWTEGNWQAAMRKLHYPQSIIDKIRINPPMDKPLEDGIIPIYLEQRGFKKFQDIILTGQLDFLIGSSYRDFKSTSTFSYTSGSRDESFMLQGSLYRFIFPELIKDDVMRIEFIFTDWASYRARSDKKYPQARVAHKEFKLMTLQETEFWLSSKLADIRKNAKLPQSRMVECTDKELWRNDDTFKYYSNPETAKAGGRCTKRFDKESEAVLY
;
A
#
# COMPACT_ATOMS: atom_id res chain seq x y z
N MET A 1 -5.98 24.97 -2.88
CA MET A 1 -6.62 24.75 -1.57
C MET A 1 -5.80 23.74 -0.83
N THR A 2 -5.21 24.13 0.28
CA THR A 2 -4.40 23.30 1.18
C THR A 2 -5.16 22.05 1.59
N GLY A 3 -4.50 20.91 1.64
CA GLY A 3 -5.05 19.71 2.28
C GLY A 3 -5.36 20.05 3.74
N LEU A 4 -6.63 20.00 4.11
CA LEU A 4 -7.04 20.30 5.47
C LEU A 4 -7.01 19.00 6.27
N VAL A 5 -6.31 19.02 7.39
CA VAL A 5 -6.42 17.99 8.40
C VAL A 5 -7.55 18.44 9.34
N PHE A 6 -8.55 17.60 9.47
CA PHE A 6 -9.67 17.85 10.35
C PHE A 6 -9.74 16.74 11.39
N ASP A 7 -10.02 17.09 12.63
CA ASP A 7 -10.37 16.10 13.66
C ASP A 7 -11.70 15.40 13.32
N VAL A 8 -12.55 16.06 12.52
CA VAL A 8 -13.84 15.55 12.07
C VAL A 8 -13.92 15.67 10.55
N ALA A 9 -14.41 14.61 9.89
CA ALA A 9 -14.61 14.61 8.45
C ALA A 9 -15.59 15.71 8.02
N PRO A 10 -15.26 16.49 6.96
CA PRO A 10 -16.19 17.44 6.40
C PRO A 10 -17.42 16.73 5.78
N PRO A 11 -18.57 17.41 5.65
CA PRO A 11 -19.75 16.82 5.04
C PRO A 11 -19.53 16.52 3.56
N GLY A 12 -19.97 15.35 3.13
CA GLY A 12 -19.86 14.89 1.73
C GLY A 12 -19.62 13.39 1.63
N GLU A 13 -19.58 12.86 0.40
CA GLU A 13 -19.23 11.47 0.16
C GLU A 13 -17.74 11.24 0.40
N LEU A 14 -17.41 10.43 1.40
CA LEU A 14 -16.05 10.08 1.75
C LEU A 14 -15.56 8.88 0.91
N LEU A 15 -14.43 9.07 0.23
CA LEU A 15 -13.72 7.99 -0.45
C LEU A 15 -12.29 7.90 0.08
N SER A 16 -11.94 6.76 0.68
CA SER A 16 -10.56 6.54 1.12
C SER A 16 -9.65 6.20 -0.06
N VAL A 17 -8.37 6.57 0.06
CA VAL A 17 -7.33 6.21 -0.90
C VAL A 17 -7.35 4.72 -1.20
N THR A 18 -7.37 3.89 -0.16
CA THR A 18 -7.39 2.43 -0.31
C THR A 18 -8.65 1.91 -1.01
N SER A 19 -9.80 2.55 -0.81
CA SER A 19 -11.03 2.20 -1.52
C SER A 19 -10.96 2.57 -3.00
N LEU A 20 -10.42 3.75 -3.33
CA LEU A 20 -10.26 4.19 -4.73
C LEU A 20 -9.31 3.30 -5.53
N MET A 21 -8.33 2.70 -4.88
CA MET A 21 -7.37 1.79 -5.52
C MET A 21 -7.97 0.42 -5.88
N LYS A 22 -9.14 0.06 -5.33
CA LYS A 22 -9.82 -1.18 -5.68
C LYS A 22 -10.32 -1.16 -7.13
N PRO A 23 -10.49 -2.34 -7.77
CA PRO A 23 -11.17 -2.45 -9.06
C PRO A 23 -12.53 -1.74 -9.05
N THR A 24 -12.86 -1.05 -10.15
CA THR A 24 -14.11 -0.27 -10.24
C THR A 24 -15.35 -1.13 -9.96
N ARG A 25 -15.39 -2.33 -10.52
CA ARG A 25 -16.50 -3.28 -10.29
C ARG A 25 -16.61 -3.70 -8.81
N GLN A 26 -15.48 -4.04 -8.19
CA GLN A 26 -15.44 -4.41 -6.77
C GLN A 26 -15.93 -3.28 -5.88
N GLN A 27 -15.49 -2.05 -6.15
CA GLN A 27 -15.89 -0.86 -5.37
C GLN A 27 -17.39 -0.60 -5.43
N ILE A 28 -18.00 -0.75 -6.63
CA ILE A 28 -19.43 -0.54 -6.82
C ILE A 28 -20.24 -1.66 -6.15
N LEU A 29 -19.82 -2.92 -6.31
CA LEU A 29 -20.53 -4.06 -5.74
C LEU A 29 -20.44 -4.09 -4.21
N GLN A 30 -19.30 -3.75 -3.61
CA GLN A 30 -19.16 -3.68 -2.16
C GLN A 30 -20.14 -2.69 -1.50
N ARG A 31 -20.51 -1.61 -2.18
CA ARG A 31 -21.52 -0.65 -1.68
C ARG A 31 -22.95 -1.22 -1.66
N LYS A 32 -23.20 -2.32 -2.39
CA LYS A 32 -24.51 -2.99 -2.47
C LYS A 32 -24.64 -4.15 -1.50
N VAL A 33 -23.54 -4.58 -0.86
CA VAL A 33 -23.54 -5.68 0.10
C VAL A 33 -23.90 -5.16 1.48
N ASP A 34 -24.83 -5.81 2.13
CA ASP A 34 -25.15 -5.57 3.53
C ASP A 34 -24.10 -6.27 4.41
N MET A 35 -23.10 -5.53 4.81
CA MET A 35 -21.99 -6.05 5.63
C MET A 35 -22.43 -6.48 7.04
N THR A 36 -23.64 -6.15 7.49
CA THR A 36 -24.12 -6.56 8.81
C THR A 36 -24.47 -8.07 8.87
N GLN A 37 -24.65 -8.69 7.70
CA GLN A 37 -24.99 -10.12 7.57
C GLN A 37 -23.77 -10.99 7.22
N GLU A 38 -22.62 -10.37 6.98
CA GLU A 38 -21.39 -11.09 6.64
C GLU A 38 -20.69 -11.62 7.90
N THR A 39 -20.38 -12.89 7.90
CA THR A 39 -19.49 -13.50 8.91
C THR A 39 -18.08 -13.59 8.33
N ILE A 40 -17.12 -12.95 9.01
CA ILE A 40 -15.72 -13.00 8.63
C ILE A 40 -15.01 -14.01 9.52
N ASP A 41 -14.31 -14.96 8.92
CA ASP A 41 -13.44 -15.86 9.67
C ASP A 41 -12.31 -15.06 10.32
N VAL A 42 -12.14 -15.22 11.63
CA VAL A 42 -11.08 -14.53 12.39
C VAL A 42 -9.69 -14.82 11.83
N SER A 43 -9.48 -16.03 11.27
CA SER A 43 -8.20 -16.41 10.67
C SER A 43 -7.82 -15.55 9.47
N GLU A 44 -8.78 -15.05 8.70
CA GLU A 44 -8.55 -14.15 7.56
C GLU A 44 -8.08 -12.75 8.01
N MET A 45 -8.41 -12.37 9.23
CA MET A 45 -8.02 -11.08 9.80
C MET A 45 -6.61 -11.06 10.39
N VAL A 46 -5.99 -12.22 10.64
CA VAL A 46 -4.69 -12.32 11.35
C VAL A 46 -3.62 -11.47 10.67
N SER A 47 -3.43 -11.60 9.36
CA SER A 47 -2.40 -10.84 8.63
C SER A 47 -2.63 -9.34 8.69
N GLN A 48 -3.87 -8.89 8.59
CA GLN A 48 -4.24 -7.49 8.69
C GLN A 48 -3.97 -6.95 10.12
N ARG A 49 -4.36 -7.72 11.14
CA ARG A 49 -4.15 -7.34 12.54
C ARG A 49 -2.67 -7.29 12.93
N MET A 50 -1.88 -8.21 12.41
CA MET A 50 -0.41 -8.16 12.57
C MET A 50 0.18 -6.87 11.94
N GLY A 51 -0.30 -6.49 10.76
CA GLY A 51 0.11 -5.24 10.12
C GLY A 51 -0.22 -4.02 11.02
N HIS A 52 -1.46 -3.91 11.51
CA HIS A 52 -1.85 -2.84 12.42
C HIS A 52 -1.00 -2.80 13.68
N SER A 53 -0.78 -3.95 14.34
CA SER A 53 0.06 -4.02 15.56
C SER A 53 1.49 -3.53 15.32
N LEU A 54 2.00 -3.71 14.11
CA LEU A 54 3.32 -3.20 13.75
C LEU A 54 3.32 -1.67 13.63
N HIS A 55 2.32 -1.09 12.95
CA HIS A 55 2.15 0.36 12.86
C HIS A 55 1.98 0.98 14.25
N ASP A 56 1.09 0.42 15.10
CA ASP A 56 0.92 0.86 16.48
C ASP A 56 2.23 0.82 17.27
N SER A 57 3.06 -0.19 17.05
CA SER A 57 4.35 -0.32 17.72
C SER A 57 5.36 0.72 17.26
N ILE A 58 5.36 1.05 15.97
CA ILE A 58 6.21 2.11 15.41
C ILE A 58 5.77 3.47 15.94
N GLU A 59 4.47 3.75 15.92
CA GLU A 59 3.92 5.00 16.46
C GLU A 59 4.30 5.19 17.92
N ARG A 60 4.06 4.17 18.77
CA ARG A 60 4.42 4.23 20.18
C ARG A 60 5.91 4.42 20.42
N ALA A 61 6.76 3.82 19.60
CA ALA A 61 8.21 4.01 19.73
C ALA A 61 8.62 5.48 19.57
N TRP A 62 7.91 6.25 18.76
CA TRP A 62 8.16 7.67 18.53
C TRP A 62 7.39 8.59 19.51
N THR A 63 6.17 8.23 19.91
CA THR A 63 5.31 9.08 20.73
C THR A 63 5.53 8.86 22.24
N GLU A 64 5.69 7.62 22.66
CA GLU A 64 5.80 7.21 24.05
C GLU A 64 7.20 6.68 24.41
N GLY A 65 7.97 6.23 23.41
CA GLY A 65 9.27 5.62 23.60
C GLY A 65 10.41 6.64 23.81
N ASN A 66 11.55 6.13 24.24
CA ASN A 66 12.77 6.93 24.35
C ASN A 66 13.55 6.96 23.03
N TRP A 67 12.93 7.54 21.98
CA TRP A 67 13.51 7.61 20.64
C TRP A 67 14.82 8.42 20.62
N GLN A 68 14.95 9.47 21.47
CA GLN A 68 16.18 10.26 21.56
C GLN A 68 17.36 9.39 22.02
N ALA A 69 17.16 8.53 23.00
CA ALA A 69 18.21 7.60 23.43
C ALA A 69 18.56 6.57 22.35
N ALA A 70 17.56 6.10 21.59
CA ALA A 70 17.79 5.22 20.45
C ALA A 70 18.62 5.90 19.36
N MET A 71 18.30 7.15 19.00
CA MET A 71 19.06 7.93 18.03
C MET A 71 20.50 8.18 18.48
N ARG A 72 20.73 8.50 19.77
CA ARG A 72 22.09 8.64 20.31
C ARG A 72 22.89 7.34 20.20
N LYS A 73 22.27 6.19 20.48
CA LYS A 73 22.91 4.88 20.29
C LYS A 73 23.25 4.60 18.82
N LEU A 74 22.48 5.15 17.90
CA LEU A 74 22.74 5.08 16.46
C LEU A 74 23.69 6.19 15.98
N HIS A 75 24.32 6.93 16.89
CA HIS A 75 25.29 7.99 16.63
C HIS A 75 24.76 9.19 15.84
N TYR A 76 23.45 9.48 15.92
CA TYR A 76 22.92 10.73 15.38
C TYR A 76 23.41 11.92 16.21
N PRO A 77 23.82 13.03 15.56
CA PRO A 77 24.26 14.24 16.27
C PRO A 77 23.12 14.80 17.16
N GLN A 78 23.48 15.29 18.34
CA GLN A 78 22.49 15.88 19.28
C GLN A 78 21.77 17.07 18.60
N SER A 79 22.47 17.87 17.79
CA SER A 79 21.89 18.97 17.01
C SER A 79 20.77 18.55 16.04
N ILE A 80 20.77 17.32 15.57
CA ILE A 80 19.66 16.76 14.77
C ILE A 80 18.51 16.31 15.68
N ILE A 81 18.84 15.60 16.78
CA ILE A 81 17.84 15.12 17.73
C ILE A 81 17.02 16.28 18.31
N ASP A 82 17.68 17.40 18.65
CA ASP A 82 17.04 18.58 19.22
C ASP A 82 16.07 19.30 18.26
N LYS A 83 16.24 19.09 16.94
CA LYS A 83 15.36 19.66 15.91
C LYS A 83 14.10 18.86 15.66
N ILE A 84 14.04 17.61 16.11
CA ILE A 84 12.90 16.74 15.85
C ILE A 84 11.68 17.17 16.69
N ARG A 85 10.54 17.26 16.03
CA ARG A 85 9.23 17.45 16.68
C ARG A 85 8.26 16.38 16.19
N ILE A 86 7.66 15.67 17.15
CA ILE A 86 6.69 14.59 16.86
C ILE A 86 5.31 15.21 16.80
N ASN A 87 4.58 14.94 15.71
CA ASN A 87 3.23 15.42 15.45
C ASN A 87 3.03 16.91 15.77
N PRO A 88 3.89 17.82 15.26
CA PRO A 88 3.65 19.24 15.47
C PRO A 88 2.32 19.65 14.81
N PRO A 89 1.64 20.71 15.31
CA PRO A 89 0.42 21.20 14.70
C PRO A 89 0.61 21.52 13.23
N MET A 90 -0.24 20.99 12.34
CA MET A 90 -0.13 21.15 10.89
C MET A 90 -0.69 22.48 10.38
N ASP A 91 -1.47 23.17 11.19
CA ASP A 91 -2.09 24.47 10.93
C ASP A 91 -1.16 25.66 11.25
N LYS A 92 0.02 25.40 11.81
CA LYS A 92 0.99 26.43 12.19
C LYS A 92 2.29 26.27 11.39
N PRO A 93 2.92 27.39 11.00
CA PRO A 93 4.23 27.32 10.41
C PRO A 93 5.23 26.76 11.43
N LEU A 94 6.12 25.90 10.96
CA LEU A 94 7.22 25.40 11.77
C LEU A 94 8.34 26.45 11.86
N GLU A 95 9.02 26.48 12.99
CA GLU A 95 10.25 27.25 13.14
C GLU A 95 11.32 26.74 12.18
N ASP A 96 12.19 27.65 11.72
CA ASP A 96 13.26 27.29 10.79
C ASP A 96 14.18 26.21 11.36
N GLY A 97 14.47 25.22 10.54
CA GLY A 97 15.36 24.13 10.88
C GLY A 97 14.75 23.02 11.73
N ILE A 98 13.47 23.08 12.07
CA ILE A 98 12.76 21.96 12.71
C ILE A 98 12.59 20.81 11.70
N ILE A 99 12.72 19.59 12.19
CA ILE A 99 12.48 18.35 11.45
C ILE A 99 11.17 17.75 11.99
N PRO A 100 10.04 17.98 11.33
CA PRO A 100 8.78 17.40 11.76
C PRO A 100 8.77 15.90 11.47
N ILE A 101 8.21 15.13 12.39
CA ILE A 101 7.83 13.73 12.17
C ILE A 101 6.34 13.64 12.44
N TYR A 102 5.59 13.27 11.40
CA TYR A 102 4.16 13.02 11.50
C TYR A 102 3.89 11.53 11.42
N LEU A 103 3.05 11.04 12.35
CA LEU A 103 2.68 9.64 12.49
C LEU A 103 1.15 9.54 12.49
N GLU A 104 0.61 8.59 11.73
CA GLU A 104 -0.81 8.22 11.69
C GLU A 104 -1.75 9.43 11.46
N GLN A 105 -1.32 10.40 10.65
CA GLN A 105 -2.07 11.62 10.42
C GLN A 105 -3.12 11.43 9.33
N ARG A 106 -4.38 11.70 9.68
CA ARG A 106 -5.49 11.64 8.74
C ARG A 106 -5.71 12.99 8.06
N GLY A 107 -5.85 12.95 6.74
CA GLY A 107 -6.17 14.12 5.93
C GLY A 107 -7.42 13.95 5.09
N PHE A 108 -7.98 15.09 4.71
CA PHE A 108 -9.16 15.20 3.87
C PHE A 108 -8.92 16.25 2.79
N LYS A 109 -9.30 15.95 1.56
CA LYS A 109 -9.23 16.90 0.45
C LYS A 109 -10.47 16.81 -0.40
N LYS A 110 -11.18 17.92 -0.55
CA LYS A 110 -12.31 18.01 -1.47
C LYS A 110 -11.79 17.93 -2.91
N PHE A 111 -12.34 17.03 -3.68
CA PHE A 111 -12.07 16.88 -5.10
C PHE A 111 -13.38 16.58 -5.84
N GLN A 112 -13.77 17.49 -6.75
CA GLN A 112 -15.08 17.45 -7.40
C GLN A 112 -16.22 17.40 -6.35
N ASP A 113 -17.05 16.36 -6.40
CA ASP A 113 -18.20 16.12 -5.52
C ASP A 113 -17.91 15.16 -4.36
N ILE A 114 -16.64 14.68 -4.24
CA ILE A 114 -16.20 13.79 -3.17
C ILE A 114 -15.24 14.46 -2.21
N ILE A 115 -15.05 13.80 -1.07
CA ILE A 115 -13.98 14.08 -0.13
C ILE A 115 -13.04 12.88 -0.11
N LEU A 116 -11.85 13.08 -0.68
CA LEU A 116 -10.78 12.10 -0.60
C LEU A 116 -10.19 12.11 0.80
N THR A 117 -10.05 10.94 1.42
CA THR A 117 -9.44 10.77 2.74
C THR A 117 -8.34 9.73 2.72
N GLY A 118 -7.31 9.97 3.50
CA GLY A 118 -6.20 9.05 3.71
C GLY A 118 -5.53 9.32 5.04
N GLN A 119 -4.93 8.29 5.58
CA GLN A 119 -4.12 8.36 6.78
C GLN A 119 -2.69 7.97 6.39
N LEU A 120 -1.77 8.92 6.49
CA LEU A 120 -0.35 8.65 6.23
C LEU A 120 0.27 7.98 7.46
N ASP A 121 1.08 6.96 7.22
CA ASP A 121 1.71 6.19 8.30
C ASP A 121 2.86 6.97 8.95
N PHE A 122 3.75 7.51 8.12
CA PHE A 122 4.97 8.17 8.59
C PHE A 122 5.47 9.21 7.59
N LEU A 123 5.78 10.40 8.09
CA LEU A 123 6.42 11.44 7.31
C LEU A 123 7.56 12.05 8.13
N ILE A 124 8.75 12.14 7.56
CA ILE A 124 9.91 12.79 8.16
C ILE A 124 10.40 13.95 7.28
N GLY A 125 10.35 15.16 7.82
CA GLY A 125 10.59 16.35 7.01
C GLY A 125 9.52 16.48 5.91
N SER A 126 9.92 16.30 4.65
CA SER A 126 9.04 16.27 3.46
C SER A 126 8.91 14.88 2.83
N SER A 127 9.61 13.88 3.38
CA SER A 127 9.71 12.53 2.82
C SER A 127 8.68 11.59 3.41
N TYR A 128 7.74 11.15 2.58
CA TYR A 128 6.74 10.15 2.98
C TYR A 128 7.34 8.75 3.02
N ARG A 129 7.04 8.05 4.10
CA ARG A 129 7.42 6.65 4.30
C ARG A 129 6.20 5.83 4.69
N ASP A 130 6.19 4.59 4.26
CA ASP A 130 5.12 3.64 4.55
C ASP A 130 5.75 2.31 4.98
N PHE A 131 5.15 1.64 5.95
CA PHE A 131 5.64 0.38 6.49
C PHE A 131 4.79 -0.78 6.00
N LYS A 132 5.41 -1.81 5.46
CA LYS A 132 4.70 -2.99 4.95
C LYS A 132 5.26 -4.28 5.57
N SER A 133 4.41 -4.95 6.34
CA SER A 133 4.66 -6.35 6.73
C SER A 133 4.26 -7.26 5.55
N THR A 134 5.21 -8.01 5.00
CA THR A 134 4.96 -8.81 3.79
C THR A 134 5.93 -9.99 3.67
N SER A 135 5.68 -10.87 2.69
CA SER A 135 6.60 -11.94 2.35
C SER A 135 7.78 -11.44 1.52
N THR A 136 8.90 -12.14 1.61
CA THR A 136 10.07 -11.91 0.77
C THR A 136 9.74 -12.06 -0.72
N PHE A 137 8.81 -12.95 -1.08
CA PHE A 137 8.34 -13.12 -2.45
C PHE A 137 7.62 -11.87 -2.98
N SER A 138 6.72 -11.28 -2.21
CA SER A 138 6.00 -10.05 -2.61
C SER A 138 6.98 -8.90 -2.89
N TYR A 139 8.02 -8.78 -2.07
CA TYR A 139 9.08 -7.78 -2.27
C TYR A 139 9.90 -8.04 -3.56
N THR A 140 10.33 -9.29 -3.79
CA THR A 140 11.20 -9.63 -4.93
C THR A 140 10.47 -9.65 -6.26
N SER A 141 9.18 -10.03 -6.27
CA SER A 141 8.35 -10.04 -7.48
C SER A 141 8.00 -8.63 -7.98
N GLY A 142 7.92 -7.64 -7.09
CA GLY A 142 7.52 -6.28 -7.44
C GLY A 142 6.06 -6.16 -7.91
N SER A 143 5.24 -7.19 -7.74
CA SER A 143 3.87 -7.25 -8.26
C SER A 143 2.95 -6.13 -7.70
N ARG A 144 3.34 -5.53 -6.57
CA ARG A 144 2.59 -4.44 -5.92
C ARG A 144 3.22 -3.06 -6.08
N ASP A 145 4.36 -2.96 -6.77
CA ASP A 145 5.14 -1.71 -6.84
C ASP A 145 4.33 -0.54 -7.43
N GLU A 146 3.56 -0.77 -8.50
CA GLU A 146 2.66 0.25 -9.06
C GLU A 146 1.56 0.69 -8.07
N SER A 147 1.01 -0.25 -7.32
CA SER A 147 0.00 0.04 -6.29
C SER A 147 0.58 0.92 -5.18
N PHE A 148 1.81 0.67 -4.77
CA PHE A 148 2.51 1.48 -3.78
C PHE A 148 2.78 2.89 -4.28
N MET A 149 3.30 3.03 -5.51
CA MET A 149 3.49 4.33 -6.14
C MET A 149 2.19 5.13 -6.22
N LEU A 150 1.10 4.49 -6.63
CA LEU A 150 -0.22 5.13 -6.70
C LEU A 150 -0.72 5.57 -5.33
N GLN A 151 -0.59 4.71 -4.30
CA GLN A 151 -0.96 5.04 -2.93
C GLN A 151 -0.23 6.29 -2.44
N GLY A 152 1.09 6.32 -2.59
CA GLY A 152 1.91 7.47 -2.19
C GLY A 152 1.57 8.74 -2.96
N SER A 153 1.27 8.63 -4.26
CA SER A 153 0.87 9.76 -5.10
C SER A 153 -0.47 10.34 -4.64
N LEU A 154 -1.43 9.49 -4.27
CA LEU A 154 -2.71 9.91 -3.71
C LEU A 154 -2.54 10.58 -2.33
N TYR A 155 -1.62 10.09 -1.48
CA TYR A 155 -1.30 10.76 -0.23
C TYR A 155 -0.64 12.13 -0.47
N ARG A 156 0.32 12.24 -1.41
CA ARG A 156 0.87 13.55 -1.79
C ARG A 156 -0.22 14.50 -2.30
N PHE A 157 -1.21 13.98 -3.03
CA PHE A 157 -2.33 14.79 -3.48
C PHE A 157 -3.19 15.31 -2.33
N ILE A 158 -3.38 14.52 -1.26
CA ILE A 158 -4.10 14.96 -0.04
C ILE A 158 -3.24 15.97 0.75
N PHE A 159 -1.94 15.71 0.91
CA PHE A 159 -1.01 16.47 1.75
C PHE A 159 0.10 17.17 0.94
N PRO A 160 -0.23 18.03 -0.05
CA PRO A 160 0.77 18.61 -0.94
C PRO A 160 1.76 19.54 -0.24
N GLU A 161 1.36 20.13 0.88
CA GLU A 161 2.23 21.03 1.66
C GLU A 161 3.20 20.27 2.56
N LEU A 162 2.91 19.01 2.87
CA LEU A 162 3.75 18.17 3.71
C LEU A 162 4.65 17.25 2.88
N ILE A 163 4.10 16.58 1.87
CA ILE A 163 4.85 15.65 1.01
C ILE A 163 5.36 16.41 -0.21
N LYS A 164 6.56 16.99 -0.09
CA LYS A 164 7.19 17.77 -1.16
C LYS A 164 8.17 16.97 -2.00
N ASP A 165 8.68 15.87 -1.46
CA ASP A 165 9.61 14.99 -2.16
C ASP A 165 8.89 14.28 -3.32
N ASP A 166 9.61 14.12 -4.44
CA ASP A 166 9.11 13.36 -5.60
C ASP A 166 9.26 11.85 -5.45
N VAL A 167 9.81 11.42 -4.32
CA VAL A 167 10.09 10.01 -4.03
C VAL A 167 9.51 9.68 -2.66
N MET A 168 8.80 8.57 -2.59
CA MET A 168 8.43 7.94 -1.32
C MET A 168 9.30 6.72 -1.05
N ARG A 169 9.41 6.31 0.20
CA ARG A 169 10.10 5.09 0.59
C ARG A 169 9.13 4.13 1.29
N ILE A 170 9.18 2.86 0.91
CA ILE A 170 8.50 1.79 1.64
C ILE A 170 9.54 0.98 2.41
N GLU A 171 9.32 0.85 3.70
CA GLU A 171 10.10 0.03 4.62
C GLU A 171 9.41 -1.33 4.76
N PHE A 172 10.01 -2.37 4.18
CA PHE A 172 9.48 -3.73 4.22
C PHE A 172 9.99 -4.49 5.42
N ILE A 173 9.10 -5.12 6.14
CA ILE A 173 9.39 -6.02 7.25
C ILE A 173 8.92 -7.41 6.85
N PHE A 174 9.87 -8.33 6.65
CA PHE A 174 9.55 -9.65 6.12
C PHE A 174 9.07 -10.60 7.20
N THR A 175 7.89 -11.17 7.01
CA THR A 175 7.26 -12.13 7.93
C THR A 175 7.84 -13.55 7.77
N ASP A 176 8.39 -13.87 6.60
CA ASP A 176 8.90 -15.20 6.21
C ASP A 176 10.42 -15.24 6.00
N TRP A 177 11.14 -14.18 6.42
CA TRP A 177 12.59 -14.12 6.21
C TRP A 177 13.34 -15.20 6.98
N ALA A 178 14.28 -15.85 6.30
CA ALA A 178 15.08 -16.93 6.85
C ALA A 178 16.59 -16.69 6.62
N SER A 179 17.36 -16.67 7.71
CA SER A 179 18.81 -16.39 7.67
C SER A 179 19.60 -17.40 6.83
N TYR A 180 19.17 -18.68 6.79
CA TYR A 180 19.83 -19.68 5.97
C TYR A 180 19.67 -19.41 4.47
N ARG A 181 18.51 -18.90 4.02
CA ARG A 181 18.30 -18.49 2.63
C ARG A 181 19.17 -17.30 2.25
N ALA A 182 19.25 -16.29 3.11
CA ALA A 182 20.10 -15.12 2.90
C ALA A 182 21.59 -15.52 2.71
N ARG A 183 22.05 -16.56 3.42
CA ARG A 183 23.42 -17.07 3.26
C ARG A 183 23.63 -17.86 1.97
N SER A 184 22.62 -18.56 1.48
CA SER A 184 22.73 -19.45 0.31
C SER A 184 22.35 -18.78 -1.01
N ASP A 185 21.54 -17.74 -1.00
CA ASP A 185 21.04 -17.04 -2.19
C ASP A 185 21.23 -15.52 -2.08
N LYS A 186 22.13 -14.98 -2.89
CA LYS A 186 22.40 -13.53 -2.94
C LYS A 186 21.23 -12.69 -3.48
N LYS A 187 20.29 -13.30 -4.21
CA LYS A 187 19.07 -12.62 -4.70
C LYS A 187 17.98 -12.53 -3.65
N TYR A 188 18.06 -13.35 -2.62
CA TYR A 188 17.16 -13.29 -1.48
C TYR A 188 17.50 -12.08 -0.59
N PRO A 189 16.52 -11.40 0.04
CA PRO A 189 16.79 -10.28 0.92
C PRO A 189 17.80 -10.64 2.01
N GLN A 190 18.87 -9.84 2.12
CA GLN A 190 19.99 -10.16 3.01
C GLN A 190 19.70 -9.81 4.48
N ALA A 191 18.64 -9.05 4.74
CA ALA A 191 18.17 -8.69 6.09
C ALA A 191 16.65 -8.89 6.19
N ARG A 192 16.17 -8.99 7.43
CA ARG A 192 14.73 -9.09 7.73
C ARG A 192 13.94 -7.84 7.34
N VAL A 193 14.63 -6.73 7.13
CA VAL A 193 14.07 -5.46 6.68
C VAL A 193 14.78 -5.01 5.41
N ALA A 194 14.05 -4.39 4.52
CA ALA A 194 14.60 -3.77 3.33
C ALA A 194 13.72 -2.57 2.95
N HIS A 195 14.21 -1.73 2.04
CA HIS A 195 13.39 -0.64 1.52
C HIS A 195 13.41 -0.61 0.00
N LYS A 196 12.39 0.02 -0.57
CA LYS A 196 12.34 0.45 -1.97
C LYS A 196 11.90 1.90 -2.03
N GLU A 197 12.42 2.60 -3.01
CA GLU A 197 12.02 3.96 -3.34
C GLU A 197 11.15 3.97 -4.59
N PHE A 198 10.10 4.79 -4.57
CA PHE A 198 9.13 4.91 -5.66
C PHE A 198 8.99 6.38 -6.03
N LYS A 199 9.19 6.67 -7.32
CA LYS A 199 8.91 8.01 -7.85
C LYS A 199 7.41 8.22 -7.86
N LEU A 200 6.97 9.30 -7.25
CA LEU A 200 5.55 9.68 -7.20
C LEU A 200 5.11 10.30 -8.52
N MET A 201 3.86 10.10 -8.88
CA MET A 201 3.20 10.82 -9.97
C MET A 201 3.17 12.31 -9.63
N THR A 202 3.26 13.17 -10.61
CA THR A 202 3.01 14.60 -10.43
C THR A 202 1.60 14.86 -9.90
N LEU A 203 1.34 16.01 -9.29
CA LEU A 203 -0.02 16.37 -8.85
C LEU A 203 -1.02 16.36 -10.01
N GLN A 204 -0.59 16.78 -11.21
CA GLN A 204 -1.43 16.76 -12.42
C GLN A 204 -1.76 15.35 -12.89
N GLU A 205 -0.76 14.46 -12.93
CA GLU A 205 -0.99 13.05 -13.27
C GLU A 205 -1.92 12.36 -12.26
N THR A 206 -1.75 12.66 -10.97
CA THR A 206 -2.61 12.12 -9.90
C THR A 206 -4.04 12.64 -10.04
N GLU A 207 -4.21 13.93 -10.36
CA GLU A 207 -5.52 14.53 -10.60
C GLU A 207 -6.21 13.94 -11.83
N PHE A 208 -5.46 13.72 -12.91
CA PHE A 208 -5.97 13.06 -14.11
C PHE A 208 -6.42 11.63 -13.82
N TRP A 209 -5.61 10.86 -13.10
CA TRP A 209 -5.95 9.51 -12.69
C TRP A 209 -7.23 9.48 -11.83
N LEU A 210 -7.33 10.38 -10.83
CA LEU A 210 -8.51 10.53 -9.97
C LEU A 210 -9.76 10.84 -10.79
N SER A 211 -9.68 11.81 -11.70
CA SER A 211 -10.78 12.21 -12.56
C SER A 211 -11.27 11.05 -13.42
N SER A 212 -10.35 10.31 -14.02
CA SER A 212 -10.65 9.14 -14.85
C SER A 212 -11.30 8.03 -14.01
N LYS A 213 -10.74 7.74 -12.83
CA LYS A 213 -11.28 6.72 -11.92
C LYS A 213 -12.70 7.06 -11.44
N LEU A 214 -12.96 8.31 -11.07
CA LEU A 214 -14.30 8.75 -10.67
C LEU A 214 -15.30 8.70 -11.83
N ALA A 215 -14.89 9.08 -13.04
CA ALA A 215 -15.72 8.98 -14.23
C ALA A 215 -16.13 7.51 -14.51
N ASP A 216 -15.18 6.58 -14.40
CA ASP A 216 -15.43 5.15 -14.55
C ASP A 216 -16.38 4.61 -13.49
N ILE A 217 -16.20 4.98 -12.24
CA ILE A 217 -17.10 4.59 -11.14
C ILE A 217 -18.51 5.10 -11.43
N ARG A 218 -18.69 6.38 -11.78
CA ARG A 218 -20.01 6.99 -12.06
C ARG A 218 -20.69 6.36 -13.25
N LYS A 219 -19.93 6.07 -14.32
CA LYS A 219 -20.43 5.39 -15.52
C LYS A 219 -20.92 3.98 -15.19
N ASN A 220 -20.11 3.20 -14.50
CA ASN A 220 -20.41 1.80 -14.21
C ASN A 220 -21.47 1.65 -13.11
N ALA A 221 -21.57 2.57 -12.15
CA ALA A 221 -22.59 2.53 -11.09
C ALA A 221 -24.03 2.58 -11.64
N LYS A 222 -24.23 3.16 -12.83
CA LYS A 222 -25.53 3.26 -13.52
C LYS A 222 -25.88 1.98 -14.31
N LEU A 223 -24.93 1.07 -14.48
CA LEU A 223 -25.13 -0.13 -15.29
C LEU A 223 -25.64 -1.31 -14.45
N PRO A 224 -26.42 -2.24 -15.03
CA PRO A 224 -26.70 -3.51 -14.40
C PRO A 224 -25.38 -4.31 -14.26
N GLN A 225 -25.30 -5.19 -13.27
CA GLN A 225 -24.08 -5.95 -12.95
C GLN A 225 -23.50 -6.70 -14.16
N SER A 226 -24.35 -7.23 -15.05
CA SER A 226 -23.95 -7.95 -16.26
C SER A 226 -23.26 -7.08 -17.33
N ARG A 227 -23.40 -5.75 -17.24
CA ARG A 227 -22.81 -4.78 -18.18
C ARG A 227 -21.71 -3.92 -17.57
N MET A 228 -21.44 -4.08 -16.27
CA MET A 228 -20.31 -3.37 -15.64
C MET A 228 -19.01 -3.87 -16.22
N VAL A 229 -18.00 -2.98 -16.25
CA VAL A 229 -16.63 -3.35 -16.62
C VAL A 229 -16.17 -4.57 -15.80
N GLU A 230 -15.57 -5.54 -16.47
CA GLU A 230 -14.96 -6.68 -15.81
C GLU A 230 -13.62 -6.29 -15.20
N CYS A 231 -13.26 -6.98 -14.12
CA CYS A 231 -11.92 -6.83 -13.57
C CYS A 231 -10.91 -7.47 -14.53
N THR A 232 -9.77 -6.82 -14.67
CA THR A 232 -8.64 -7.36 -15.45
C THR A 232 -8.00 -8.54 -14.71
N ASP A 233 -7.24 -9.38 -15.42
CA ASP A 233 -6.53 -10.50 -14.80
C ASP A 233 -5.56 -10.03 -13.72
N LYS A 234 -4.92 -8.89 -13.90
CA LYS A 234 -4.07 -8.24 -12.89
C LYS A 234 -4.86 -7.86 -11.63
N GLU A 235 -6.06 -7.30 -11.77
CA GLU A 235 -6.95 -6.95 -10.65
C GLU A 235 -7.53 -8.18 -9.95
N LEU A 236 -7.67 -9.29 -10.67
CA LEU A 236 -8.12 -10.58 -10.14
C LEU A 236 -6.97 -11.42 -9.55
N TRP A 237 -5.74 -10.93 -9.61
CA TRP A 237 -4.54 -11.67 -9.19
C TRP A 237 -4.40 -13.02 -9.89
N ARG A 238 -4.92 -13.12 -11.12
CA ARG A 238 -4.75 -14.32 -11.94
C ARG A 238 -3.29 -14.49 -12.30
N ASN A 239 -2.80 -15.70 -12.11
CA ASN A 239 -1.53 -16.10 -12.69
C ASN A 239 -1.74 -16.35 -14.18
N ASP A 240 -0.68 -16.18 -14.96
CA ASP A 240 -0.66 -16.59 -16.35
C ASP A 240 -1.02 -18.08 -16.47
N ASP A 241 -1.69 -18.44 -17.54
CA ASP A 241 -2.02 -19.83 -17.82
C ASP A 241 -0.74 -20.65 -17.91
N THR A 242 -0.72 -21.79 -17.21
CA THR A 242 0.39 -22.72 -17.25
C THR A 242 -0.08 -24.07 -17.78
N PHE A 243 0.63 -24.59 -18.75
CA PHE A 243 0.33 -25.87 -19.38
C PHE A 243 1.15 -26.95 -18.71
N LYS A 244 0.48 -28.01 -18.24
CA LYS A 244 1.11 -29.09 -17.46
C LYS A 244 1.12 -30.37 -18.30
N TYR A 245 2.30 -30.88 -18.55
CA TYR A 245 2.48 -32.19 -19.17
C TYR A 245 2.60 -33.27 -18.08
N TYR A 246 1.91 -34.35 -18.30
CA TYR A 246 1.93 -35.54 -17.45
C TYR A 246 2.30 -36.76 -18.30
N SER A 247 3.35 -37.47 -17.94
CA SER A 247 3.74 -38.72 -18.60
C SER A 247 2.75 -39.86 -18.31
N ASN A 248 1.96 -39.74 -17.24
CA ASN A 248 0.90 -40.68 -16.89
C ASN A 248 -0.42 -39.92 -16.67
N PRO A 249 -1.45 -40.16 -17.52
CA PRO A 249 -2.77 -39.50 -17.40
C PRO A 249 -3.46 -39.71 -16.05
N GLU A 250 -3.27 -40.85 -15.39
CA GLU A 250 -3.87 -41.11 -14.09
C GLU A 250 -3.32 -40.21 -13.00
N THR A 251 -2.05 -39.80 -13.11
CA THR A 251 -1.44 -38.81 -12.20
C THR A 251 -2.11 -37.46 -12.35
N ALA A 252 -2.49 -37.08 -13.57
CA ALA A 252 -3.22 -35.82 -13.82
C ALA A 252 -4.62 -35.86 -13.20
N LYS A 253 -5.36 -36.97 -13.39
CA LYS A 253 -6.70 -37.17 -12.81
C LYS A 253 -6.68 -37.17 -11.27
N ALA A 254 -5.64 -37.72 -10.68
CA ALA A 254 -5.44 -37.76 -9.23
C ALA A 254 -4.94 -36.41 -8.65
N GLY A 255 -4.77 -35.36 -9.45
CA GLY A 255 -4.22 -34.07 -8.99
C GLY A 255 -2.76 -34.11 -8.57
N GLY A 256 -2.00 -35.12 -9.03
CA GLY A 256 -0.61 -35.31 -8.68
C GLY A 256 0.33 -34.30 -9.35
N ARG A 257 1.62 -34.41 -9.05
CA ARG A 257 2.65 -33.51 -9.60
C ARG A 257 2.85 -33.75 -11.09
N CYS A 258 2.81 -32.68 -11.90
CA CYS A 258 3.11 -32.76 -13.32
C CYS A 258 4.59 -33.09 -13.59
N THR A 259 4.84 -33.74 -14.71
CA THR A 259 6.21 -34.07 -15.17
C THR A 259 6.97 -32.80 -15.57
N LYS A 260 6.28 -31.87 -16.29
CA LYS A 260 6.86 -30.60 -16.72
C LYS A 260 5.77 -29.53 -16.83
N ARG A 261 6.17 -28.27 -16.64
CA ARG A 261 5.34 -27.09 -16.86
C ARG A 261 5.87 -26.28 -18.02
N PHE A 262 4.95 -25.66 -18.76
CA PHE A 262 5.25 -24.78 -19.88
C PHE A 262 4.41 -23.51 -19.77
N ASP A 263 4.94 -22.39 -20.26
CA ASP A 263 4.25 -21.11 -20.29
C ASP A 263 3.40 -20.97 -21.57
N LYS A 264 3.61 -21.84 -22.56
CA LYS A 264 2.83 -21.87 -23.82
C LYS A 264 2.31 -23.26 -24.12
N GLU A 265 1.06 -23.32 -24.58
CA GLU A 265 0.40 -24.56 -24.97
C GLU A 265 1.17 -25.28 -26.09
N SER A 266 1.64 -24.53 -27.09
CA SER A 266 2.42 -25.08 -28.20
C SER A 266 3.67 -25.82 -27.75
N GLU A 267 4.35 -25.36 -26.71
CA GLU A 267 5.53 -26.02 -26.17
C GLU A 267 5.16 -27.30 -25.39
N ALA A 268 4.01 -27.29 -24.73
CA ALA A 268 3.50 -28.47 -24.02
C ALA A 268 3.04 -29.57 -24.98
N VAL A 269 2.48 -29.20 -26.12
CA VAL A 269 2.03 -30.15 -27.17
C VAL A 269 3.20 -30.76 -27.92
N LEU A 270 4.30 -30.02 -28.09
CA LEU A 270 5.52 -30.50 -28.79
C LEU A 270 6.42 -31.36 -27.91
N TYR A 271 6.19 -31.39 -26.61
CA TYR A 271 7.02 -32.15 -25.64
C TYR A 271 6.59 -33.61 -25.51
#